data_de4f6c6a42e91fe16cc795749a2571b5
#
_entry.id   de4f6c6a42e91fe16cc795749a2571b5
#
_cell.length_a   1.000
_cell.length_b   1.000
_cell.length_c   1.000
_cell.angle_alpha   90.00
_cell.angle_beta   90.00
_cell.angle_gamma   90.00
#
_symmetry.space_group_name_H-M   'P 1'
#
loop_
_entity.id
_entity.type
_entity.pdbx_description
1 polymer ?
#
loop_
_entity_poly.entity_id
_entity_poly.type
_entity_poly.pdbx_seq_one_letter_code
_entity_poly.pdbx_strand_id
1 'polypeptide(L)'
;MGRPQRIEGYAIVSREGMIATADRVMPATLKLDADQRFFHGGLAHAAAVANGRHSNEGGPQAAARPRLVLTRRIPTMAPHPDNPDALLWNPAGTRFEDAWDRLKVDGVLAVVGGPDVFGEFLDIGYDLFFLSRAPASIPNGRPVFPGVPARTPEAVLTEHGMVSQGTEVLDAASHVTVTRWGRG
;
A
#
# COMPACT_ATOMS: atom_id res chain seq x y z
N MET A 1 -9.84 -13.82 14.22
CA MET A 1 -10.66 -12.63 14.46
C MET A 1 -9.76 -11.51 14.92
N GLY A 2 -10.12 -10.29 14.62
CA GLY A 2 -9.32 -9.12 15.00
C GLY A 2 -8.16 -8.77 14.09
N ARG A 3 -7.66 -9.68 13.28
CA ARG A 3 -6.57 -9.41 12.32
C ARG A 3 -6.73 -10.24 11.06
N PRO A 4 -6.26 -9.70 9.91
CA PRO A 4 -6.14 -10.50 8.68
C PRO A 4 -5.12 -11.63 8.88
N GLN A 5 -5.22 -12.65 8.04
CA GLN A 5 -4.23 -13.74 8.02
C GLN A 5 -2.83 -13.21 7.70
N ARG A 6 -2.74 -12.16 6.88
CA ARG A 6 -1.51 -11.50 6.50
C ARG A 6 -1.77 -10.07 6.03
N ILE A 7 -0.88 -9.15 6.36
CA ILE A 7 -0.90 -7.76 5.87
C ILE A 7 0.24 -7.60 4.87
N GLU A 8 -0.09 -7.31 3.63
CA GLU A 8 0.86 -7.16 2.53
C GLU A 8 0.82 -5.75 1.97
N GLY A 9 1.97 -5.07 1.93
CA GLY A 9 2.10 -3.77 1.29
C GLY A 9 2.62 -3.91 -0.14
N TYR A 10 2.16 -3.03 -1.02
CA TYR A 10 2.57 -2.97 -2.42
C TYR A 10 2.83 -1.53 -2.83
N ALA A 11 4.04 -1.22 -3.25
CA ALA A 11 4.39 0.09 -3.77
C ALA A 11 5.44 -0.01 -4.88
N ILE A 12 5.32 0.83 -5.90
CA ILE A 12 6.39 1.13 -6.84
C ILE A 12 6.90 2.54 -6.58
N VAL A 13 8.21 2.69 -6.49
CA VAL A 13 8.86 3.96 -6.16
C VAL A 13 9.86 4.40 -7.24
N SER A 14 10.06 5.71 -7.33
CA SER A 14 11.16 6.32 -8.06
C SER A 14 12.51 6.07 -7.37
N ARG A 15 13.59 6.57 -7.96
CA ARG A 15 14.93 6.50 -7.35
C ARG A 15 14.99 7.14 -5.96
N GLU A 16 14.22 8.22 -5.76
CA GLU A 16 14.15 8.95 -4.49
C GLU A 16 13.17 8.35 -3.48
N GLY A 17 12.40 7.32 -3.87
CA GLY A 17 11.39 6.71 -3.03
C GLY A 17 10.01 7.37 -3.12
N MET A 18 9.70 8.04 -4.23
CA MET A 18 8.41 8.71 -4.46
C MET A 18 7.43 7.80 -5.17
N ILE A 19 6.16 7.87 -4.80
CA ILE A 19 5.05 7.12 -5.40
C ILE A 19 4.14 7.95 -6.30
N ALA A 20 4.25 9.27 -6.22
CA ALA A 20 3.44 10.20 -7.00
C ALA A 20 4.14 11.56 -7.10
N THR A 21 3.68 12.40 -8.02
CA THR A 21 4.03 13.81 -8.06
C THR A 21 3.44 14.57 -6.86
N ALA A 22 3.87 15.81 -6.65
CA ALA A 22 3.32 16.67 -5.59
C ALA A 22 1.79 16.83 -5.70
N ASP A 23 1.25 16.79 -6.92
CA ASP A 23 -0.19 16.89 -7.22
C ASP A 23 -0.96 15.57 -6.99
N ARG A 24 -0.34 14.56 -6.39
CA ARG A 24 -0.92 13.25 -6.12
C ARG A 24 -1.25 12.44 -7.36
N VAL A 25 -0.55 12.68 -8.46
CA VAL A 25 -0.68 11.92 -9.69
C VAL A 25 0.45 10.92 -9.80
N MET A 26 0.12 9.67 -10.06
CA MET A 26 1.11 8.66 -10.40
C MET A 26 1.58 8.90 -11.83
N PRO A 27 2.84 9.28 -12.07
CA PRO A 27 3.31 9.58 -13.42
C PRO A 27 3.42 8.31 -14.27
N ALA A 28 3.38 8.48 -15.59
CA ALA A 28 3.52 7.37 -16.54
C ALA A 28 4.81 6.57 -16.34
N THR A 29 5.87 7.21 -15.86
CA THR A 29 7.16 6.57 -15.58
C THR A 29 7.12 5.52 -14.46
N LEU A 30 6.09 5.53 -13.62
CA LEU A 30 5.83 4.49 -12.62
C LEU A 30 4.76 3.49 -13.07
N LYS A 31 4.00 3.77 -14.14
CA LYS A 31 2.96 2.87 -14.66
C LYS A 31 3.57 1.84 -15.61
N LEU A 32 4.40 0.97 -15.07
CA LEU A 32 5.12 -0.06 -15.83
C LEU A 32 4.31 -1.35 -15.87
N ASP A 33 4.11 -1.91 -17.05
CA ASP A 33 3.24 -3.07 -17.27
C ASP A 33 3.64 -4.28 -16.41
N ALA A 34 4.94 -4.54 -16.28
CA ALA A 34 5.43 -5.66 -15.49
C ALA A 34 5.10 -5.50 -14.00
N ASP A 35 5.26 -4.29 -13.45
CA ASP A 35 4.87 -4.00 -12.07
C ASP A 35 3.35 -4.07 -11.90
N GLN A 36 2.58 -3.55 -12.84
CA GLN A 36 1.12 -3.62 -12.79
C GLN A 36 0.61 -5.05 -12.81
N ARG A 37 1.20 -5.93 -13.63
CA ARG A 37 0.87 -7.36 -13.62
C ARG A 37 1.22 -8.01 -12.27
N PHE A 38 2.37 -7.70 -11.71
CA PHE A 38 2.77 -8.18 -10.38
C PHE A 38 1.79 -7.71 -9.31
N PHE A 39 1.47 -6.43 -9.29
CA PHE A 39 0.55 -5.80 -8.36
C PHE A 39 -0.86 -6.41 -8.43
N HIS A 40 -1.45 -6.48 -9.62
CA HIS A 40 -2.78 -7.06 -9.79
C HIS A 40 -2.82 -8.56 -9.50
N GLY A 41 -1.72 -9.28 -9.77
CA GLY A 41 -1.56 -10.67 -9.36
C GLY A 41 -1.61 -10.85 -7.84
N GLY A 42 -0.95 -9.96 -7.10
CA GLY A 42 -1.01 -9.92 -5.64
C GLY A 42 -2.42 -9.62 -5.13
N LEU A 43 -3.07 -8.62 -5.71
CA LEU A 43 -4.44 -8.23 -5.31
C LEU A 43 -5.49 -9.31 -5.59
N ALA A 44 -5.26 -10.17 -6.57
CA ALA A 44 -6.18 -11.27 -6.88
C ALA A 44 -6.35 -12.25 -5.71
N HIS A 45 -5.38 -12.32 -4.80
CA HIS A 45 -5.42 -13.16 -3.61
C HIS A 45 -5.84 -12.42 -2.34
N ALA A 46 -6.06 -11.10 -2.42
CA ALA A 46 -6.45 -10.31 -1.27
C ALA A 46 -7.95 -10.41 -0.98
N ALA A 47 -8.29 -10.59 0.29
CA ALA A 47 -9.68 -10.56 0.75
C ALA A 47 -10.22 -9.13 0.85
N ALA A 48 -9.35 -8.17 1.10
CA ALA A 48 -9.67 -6.74 1.14
C ALA A 48 -8.44 -5.90 0.80
N VAL A 49 -8.70 -4.63 0.50
CA VAL A 49 -7.67 -3.62 0.20
C VAL A 49 -7.78 -2.48 1.20
N ALA A 50 -6.65 -1.96 1.67
CA ALA A 50 -6.57 -0.73 2.44
C ALA A 50 -5.96 0.39 1.58
N ASN A 51 -6.65 1.52 1.50
CA ASN A 51 -6.22 2.68 0.72
C ASN A 51 -6.67 3.99 1.37
N GLY A 52 -6.03 5.09 0.97
CA GLY A 52 -6.46 6.43 1.33
C GLY A 52 -7.59 6.93 0.42
N ARG A 53 -8.25 8.03 0.81
CA ARG A 53 -9.38 8.61 0.05
C ARG A 53 -9.05 8.94 -1.41
N HIS A 54 -7.80 9.25 -1.70
CA HIS A 54 -7.34 9.68 -3.02
C HIS A 54 -6.54 8.61 -3.75
N SER A 55 -6.47 7.41 -3.17
CA SER A 55 -5.72 6.28 -3.73
C SER A 55 -6.67 5.14 -3.99
N ASN A 56 -6.54 4.52 -5.14
CA ASN A 56 -7.18 3.26 -5.47
C ASN A 56 -6.26 2.45 -6.38
N GLU A 57 -6.46 1.16 -6.41
CA GLU A 57 -5.64 0.26 -7.21
C GLU A 57 -5.99 0.28 -8.69
N GLY A 58 -7.14 0.85 -9.05
CA GLY A 58 -7.66 0.80 -10.41
C GLY A 58 -8.00 -0.61 -10.90
N GLY A 59 -8.37 -0.71 -12.15
CA GLY A 59 -8.73 -1.98 -12.77
C GLY A 59 -10.20 -2.37 -12.62
N PRO A 60 -10.66 -3.38 -13.39
CA PRO A 60 -12.09 -3.69 -13.52
C PRO A 60 -12.73 -4.27 -12.25
N GLN A 61 -11.92 -4.83 -11.34
CA GLN A 61 -12.42 -5.45 -10.10
C GLN A 61 -12.29 -4.55 -8.87
N ALA A 62 -11.75 -3.34 -9.02
CA ALA A 62 -11.51 -2.42 -7.91
C ALA A 62 -12.78 -2.07 -7.13
N ALA A 63 -13.89 -1.82 -7.83
CA ALA A 63 -15.16 -1.44 -7.23
C ALA A 63 -15.85 -2.57 -6.47
N ALA A 64 -15.58 -3.82 -6.82
CA ALA A 64 -16.21 -4.99 -6.21
C ALA A 64 -15.41 -5.57 -5.02
N ARG A 65 -14.21 -5.04 -4.78
CA ARG A 65 -13.34 -5.55 -3.73
C ARG A 65 -13.64 -4.88 -2.40
N PRO A 66 -13.85 -5.65 -1.31
CA PRO A 66 -13.96 -5.10 0.03
C PRO A 66 -12.76 -4.21 0.36
N ARG A 67 -13.00 -3.06 0.98
CA ARG A 67 -11.92 -2.13 1.26
C ARG A 67 -12.07 -1.35 2.55
N LEU A 68 -10.94 -1.02 3.13
CA LEU A 68 -10.80 -0.16 4.27
C LEU A 68 -10.19 1.17 3.78
N VAL A 69 -10.99 2.23 3.84
CA VAL A 69 -10.56 3.56 3.37
C VAL A 69 -10.17 4.41 4.57
N LEU A 70 -8.87 4.69 4.70
CA LEU A 70 -8.36 5.53 5.77
C LEU A 70 -8.73 6.98 5.53
N THR A 71 -9.33 7.62 6.54
CA THR A 71 -9.71 9.03 6.53
C THR A 71 -9.72 9.61 7.93
N ARG A 72 -9.32 10.88 8.07
CA ARG A 72 -9.39 11.62 9.33
C ARG A 72 -10.59 12.55 9.41
N ARG A 73 -11.51 12.49 8.43
CA ARG A 73 -12.70 13.34 8.35
C ARG A 73 -13.88 12.86 9.16
N ILE A 74 -13.79 11.69 9.74
CA ILE A 74 -14.81 11.10 10.61
C ILE A 74 -14.19 10.77 11.98
N PRO A 75 -14.97 10.72 13.07
CA PRO A 75 -14.39 10.48 14.40
C PRO A 75 -13.87 9.05 14.58
N THR A 76 -14.53 8.05 14.03
CA THR A 76 -14.20 6.62 14.26
C THR A 76 -14.23 5.83 12.95
N MET A 77 -15.34 5.20 12.63
CA MET A 77 -15.58 4.48 11.38
C MET A 77 -17.02 4.64 10.93
N ALA A 78 -17.26 4.54 9.63
CA ALA A 78 -18.60 4.64 9.03
C ALA A 78 -18.66 3.85 7.72
N PRO A 79 -19.84 3.40 7.28
CA PRO A 79 -20.00 2.87 5.94
C PRO A 79 -19.59 3.92 4.90
N HIS A 80 -18.99 3.47 3.80
CA HIS A 80 -18.69 4.38 2.70
C HIS A 80 -19.99 4.77 1.98
N PRO A 81 -20.22 6.06 1.68
CA PRO A 81 -21.50 6.50 1.12
C PRO A 81 -21.81 5.92 -0.27
N ASP A 82 -20.77 5.68 -1.08
CA ASP A 82 -20.94 5.29 -2.48
C ASP A 82 -20.48 3.86 -2.77
N ASN A 83 -20.01 3.12 -1.76
CA ASN A 83 -19.54 1.75 -1.94
C ASN A 83 -19.95 0.90 -0.74
N PRO A 84 -20.93 -0.03 -0.91
CA PRO A 84 -21.43 -0.84 0.20
C PRO A 84 -20.38 -1.84 0.75
N ASP A 85 -19.35 -2.15 -0.03
CA ASP A 85 -18.28 -3.07 0.37
C ASP A 85 -17.07 -2.33 0.97
N ALA A 86 -17.20 -1.01 1.19
CA ALA A 86 -16.12 -0.19 1.75
C ALA A 86 -16.52 0.38 3.12
N LEU A 87 -15.53 0.44 4.01
CA LEU A 87 -15.62 1.04 5.34
C LEU A 87 -14.64 2.22 5.41
N LEU A 88 -15.14 3.38 5.82
CA LEU A 88 -14.31 4.50 6.21
C LEU A 88 -13.77 4.25 7.61
N TRP A 89 -12.49 4.50 7.82
CA TRP A 89 -11.82 4.25 9.10
C TRP A 89 -10.86 5.39 9.47
N ASN A 90 -11.01 5.88 10.69
CA ASN A 90 -10.07 6.81 11.29
C ASN A 90 -9.24 6.09 12.37
N PRO A 91 -7.94 5.89 12.15
CA PRO A 91 -7.07 5.20 13.12
C PRO A 91 -7.00 5.89 14.49
N ALA A 92 -7.19 7.21 14.52
CA ALA A 92 -7.17 7.96 15.79
C ALA A 92 -8.39 7.68 16.68
N GLY A 93 -9.48 7.19 16.10
CA GLY A 93 -10.73 6.94 16.84
C GLY A 93 -11.14 5.49 16.96
N THR A 94 -10.54 4.60 16.15
CA THR A 94 -10.90 3.18 16.14
C THR A 94 -9.66 2.33 15.88
N ARG A 95 -9.47 1.30 16.66
CA ARG A 95 -8.38 0.33 16.47
C ARG A 95 -8.53 -0.40 15.14
N PHE A 96 -7.41 -0.80 14.56
CA PHE A 96 -7.38 -1.54 13.30
C PHE A 96 -8.16 -2.86 13.40
N GLU A 97 -8.00 -3.59 14.49
CA GLU A 97 -8.67 -4.88 14.70
C GLU A 97 -10.19 -4.74 14.66
N ASP A 98 -10.73 -3.68 15.26
CA ASP A 98 -12.18 -3.41 15.27
C ASP A 98 -12.68 -3.05 13.87
N ALA A 99 -11.90 -2.29 13.11
CA ALA A 99 -12.21 -1.96 11.73
C ALA A 99 -12.16 -3.19 10.81
N TRP A 100 -11.16 -4.06 11.01
CA TRP A 100 -11.05 -5.32 10.26
C TRP A 100 -12.25 -6.24 10.53
N ASP A 101 -12.62 -6.44 11.80
CA ASP A 101 -13.77 -7.25 12.17
C ASP A 101 -15.08 -6.72 11.57
N ARG A 102 -15.20 -5.40 11.42
CA ARG A 102 -16.37 -4.76 10.83
C ARG A 102 -16.52 -5.03 9.33
N LEU A 103 -15.42 -5.26 8.61
CA LEU A 103 -15.47 -5.65 7.19
C LEU A 103 -16.04 -7.04 6.97
N LYS A 104 -15.99 -7.91 7.99
CA LYS A 104 -16.51 -9.29 7.94
C LYS A 104 -15.89 -10.13 6.83
N VAL A 105 -14.61 -9.94 6.59
CA VAL A 105 -13.81 -10.71 5.63
C VAL A 105 -12.70 -11.47 6.36
N ASP A 106 -12.26 -12.57 5.78
CA ASP A 106 -11.11 -13.33 6.27
C ASP A 106 -10.10 -13.53 5.14
N GLY A 107 -8.83 -13.42 5.45
CA GLY A 107 -7.75 -13.60 4.49
C GLY A 107 -6.70 -12.49 4.53
N VAL A 108 -6.13 -12.21 3.38
CA VAL A 108 -5.05 -11.24 3.21
C VAL A 108 -5.61 -9.83 3.05
N LEU A 109 -5.02 -8.87 3.75
CA LEU A 109 -5.21 -7.44 3.51
C LEU A 109 -4.06 -6.91 2.66
N ALA A 110 -4.38 -6.35 1.49
CA ALA A 110 -3.41 -5.66 0.65
C ALA A 110 -3.47 -4.14 0.92
N VAL A 111 -2.34 -3.55 1.28
CA VAL A 111 -2.18 -2.11 1.54
C VAL A 111 -1.57 -1.47 0.30
N VAL A 112 -2.29 -0.55 -0.33
CA VAL A 112 -1.95 -0.02 -1.66
C VAL A 112 -1.65 1.48 -1.70
N GLY A 113 -1.66 2.13 -0.57
CA GLY A 113 -1.24 3.53 -0.45
C GLY A 113 -2.38 4.52 -0.19
N GLY A 114 -2.14 5.80 -0.14
CA GLY A 114 -0.85 6.48 -0.28
C GLY A 114 0.03 6.55 0.96
N PRO A 115 0.85 7.63 1.08
CA PRO A 115 1.87 7.73 2.13
C PRO A 115 1.33 7.57 3.56
N ASP A 116 0.20 8.19 3.87
CA ASP A 116 -0.40 8.11 5.21
C ASP A 116 -0.85 6.70 5.55
N VAL A 117 -1.39 5.98 4.56
CA VAL A 117 -1.82 4.58 4.74
C VAL A 117 -0.61 3.67 4.89
N PHE A 118 0.39 3.81 4.03
CA PHE A 118 1.63 3.04 4.18
C PHE A 118 2.29 3.29 5.54
N GLY A 119 2.32 4.55 6.00
CA GLY A 119 2.86 4.92 7.31
C GLY A 119 2.08 4.33 8.48
N GLU A 120 0.75 4.38 8.44
CA GLU A 120 -0.09 3.79 9.49
C GLU A 120 0.17 2.29 9.65
N PHE A 121 0.30 1.58 8.54
CA PHE A 121 0.55 0.13 8.57
C PHE A 121 2.00 -0.24 8.91
N LEU A 122 2.95 0.68 8.90
CA LEU A 122 4.27 0.43 9.51
C LEU A 122 4.15 0.18 11.02
N ASP A 123 3.32 0.95 11.70
CA ASP A 123 3.11 0.82 13.15
C ASP A 123 2.22 -0.39 13.49
N ILE A 124 1.19 -0.67 12.69
CA ILE A 124 0.35 -1.86 12.82
C ILE A 124 1.17 -3.13 12.56
N GLY A 125 2.06 -3.08 11.59
CA GLY A 125 3.01 -4.12 11.22
C GLY A 125 2.62 -4.88 9.96
N TYR A 126 3.44 -4.75 8.92
CA TYR A 126 3.37 -5.60 7.73
C TYR A 126 3.91 -7.00 8.03
N ASP A 127 3.32 -8.01 7.43
CA ASP A 127 3.90 -9.36 7.34
C ASP A 127 4.81 -9.46 6.12
N LEU A 128 4.39 -8.86 5.01
CA LEU A 128 5.18 -8.71 3.78
C LEU A 128 5.05 -7.30 3.22
N PHE A 129 6.09 -6.80 2.60
CA PHE A 129 6.05 -5.58 1.80
C PHE A 129 6.79 -5.82 0.49
N PHE A 130 6.12 -5.56 -0.62
CA PHE A 130 6.68 -5.66 -1.97
C PHE A 130 7.01 -4.26 -2.46
N LEU A 131 8.30 -3.94 -2.44
CA LEU A 131 8.82 -2.65 -2.87
C LEU A 131 9.40 -2.78 -4.27
N SER A 132 8.64 -2.33 -5.25
CA SER A 132 9.11 -2.22 -6.63
C SER A 132 9.85 -0.91 -6.83
N ARG A 133 10.86 -0.95 -7.69
CA ARG A 133 11.67 0.23 -8.01
C ARG A 133 11.75 0.41 -9.52
N ALA A 134 11.38 1.62 -9.96
CA ALA A 134 11.51 2.06 -11.34
C ALA A 134 12.75 2.95 -11.51
N PRO A 135 13.37 2.99 -12.71
CA PRO A 135 14.50 3.89 -13.01
C PRO A 135 14.02 5.33 -13.29
N ALA A 136 13.00 5.78 -12.59
CA ALA A 136 12.38 7.09 -12.74
C ALA A 136 12.85 8.04 -11.65
N SER A 137 12.84 9.34 -11.95
CA SER A 137 13.09 10.40 -10.97
C SER A 137 11.83 11.26 -10.82
N ILE A 138 11.41 11.50 -9.58
CA ILE A 138 10.27 12.35 -9.25
C ILE A 138 10.72 13.31 -8.16
N PRO A 139 11.41 14.39 -8.51
CA PRO A 139 11.87 15.36 -7.53
C PRO A 139 10.68 16.04 -6.85
N ASN A 140 10.78 16.22 -5.54
CA ASN A 140 9.73 16.82 -4.71
C ASN A 140 8.37 16.11 -4.81
N GLY A 141 8.37 14.81 -5.11
CA GLY A 141 7.17 13.99 -5.16
C GLY A 141 6.62 13.63 -3.78
N ARG A 142 5.59 12.80 -3.77
CA ARG A 142 5.04 12.25 -2.53
C ARG A 142 5.78 10.97 -2.15
N PRO A 143 6.35 10.90 -0.95
CA PRO A 143 7.13 9.74 -0.53
C PRO A 143 6.26 8.52 -0.24
N VAL A 144 6.84 7.33 -0.35
CA VAL A 144 6.15 6.08 0.01
C VAL A 144 5.89 5.98 1.52
N PHE A 145 6.83 6.45 2.32
CA PHE A 145 6.71 6.49 3.78
C PHE A 145 7.06 7.86 4.33
N PRO A 146 6.53 8.23 5.50
CA PRO A 146 7.04 9.38 6.25
C PRO A 146 8.56 9.25 6.49
N GLY A 147 9.29 10.34 6.33
CA GLY A 147 10.74 10.38 6.51
C GLY A 147 11.55 10.13 5.23
N VAL A 148 10.95 9.65 4.15
CA VAL A 148 11.56 9.57 2.82
C VAL A 148 11.46 10.97 2.17
N PRO A 149 12.49 11.50 1.48
CA PRO A 149 13.76 10.87 1.08
C PRO A 149 14.94 11.05 2.05
N ALA A 150 14.75 11.71 3.19
CA ALA A 150 15.83 11.87 4.18
C ALA A 150 16.35 10.49 4.65
N ARG A 151 15.47 9.51 4.73
CA ARG A 151 15.79 8.08 4.87
C ARG A 151 15.33 7.35 3.61
N THR A 152 16.00 6.27 3.25
CA THR A 152 15.53 5.42 2.15
C THR A 152 14.30 4.61 2.55
N PRO A 153 13.44 4.19 1.62
CA PRO A 153 12.34 3.27 1.93
C PRO A 153 12.81 1.99 2.63
N GLU A 154 13.95 1.47 2.21
CA GLU A 154 14.58 0.27 2.78
C GLU A 154 14.97 0.49 4.25
N ALA A 155 15.55 1.65 4.59
CA ALA A 155 15.89 2.01 5.96
C ALA A 155 14.63 2.09 6.83
N VAL A 156 13.55 2.66 6.33
CA VAL A 156 12.27 2.75 7.04
C VAL A 156 11.71 1.36 7.31
N LEU A 157 11.71 0.46 6.33
CA LEU A 157 11.26 -0.93 6.52
C LEU A 157 12.11 -1.65 7.56
N THR A 158 13.44 -1.51 7.50
CA THR A 158 14.37 -2.11 8.47
C THR A 158 14.13 -1.62 9.90
N GLU A 159 13.90 -0.32 10.08
CA GLU A 159 13.59 0.27 11.39
C GLU A 159 12.28 -0.28 11.99
N HIS A 160 11.37 -0.76 11.15
CA HIS A 160 10.12 -1.41 11.58
C HIS A 160 10.23 -2.95 11.63
N GLY A 161 11.45 -3.48 11.70
CA GLY A 161 11.70 -4.91 11.92
C GLY A 161 11.56 -5.79 10.69
N MET A 162 11.57 -5.21 9.51
CA MET A 162 11.51 -5.97 8.27
C MET A 162 12.92 -6.20 7.69
N VAL A 163 13.08 -7.33 7.03
CA VAL A 163 14.33 -7.72 6.37
C VAL A 163 14.06 -8.07 4.91
N SER A 164 15.02 -7.74 4.05
CA SER A 164 14.95 -8.13 2.64
C SER A 164 15.04 -9.64 2.49
N GLN A 165 14.13 -10.22 1.73
CA GLN A 165 14.07 -11.65 1.43
C GLN A 165 14.45 -11.95 -0.02
N GLY A 166 14.95 -10.97 -0.74
CA GLY A 166 15.43 -11.10 -2.11
C GLY A 166 14.79 -10.10 -3.06
N THR A 167 15.48 -9.87 -4.17
CA THR A 167 15.06 -8.98 -5.24
C THR A 167 14.91 -9.75 -6.53
N GLU A 168 13.83 -9.50 -7.24
CA GLU A 168 13.51 -10.08 -8.54
C GLU A 168 13.45 -8.99 -9.59
N VAL A 169 13.97 -9.25 -10.78
CA VAL A 169 13.81 -8.40 -11.96
C VAL A 169 12.45 -8.72 -12.60
N LEU A 170 11.53 -7.78 -12.56
CA LEU A 170 10.21 -7.95 -13.18
C LEU A 170 10.27 -7.77 -14.69
N ASP A 171 11.09 -6.84 -15.16
CA ASP A 171 11.35 -6.65 -16.58
C ASP A 171 12.74 -6.00 -16.77
N ALA A 172 13.61 -6.69 -17.48
CA ALA A 172 14.96 -6.23 -17.74
C ALA A 172 14.98 -5.02 -18.70
N ALA A 173 14.06 -4.94 -19.66
CA ALA A 173 14.02 -3.86 -20.64
C ALA A 173 13.64 -2.52 -20.01
N SER A 174 12.70 -2.50 -19.10
CA SER A 174 12.27 -1.31 -18.34
C SER A 174 13.05 -1.12 -17.04
N HIS A 175 13.96 -2.02 -16.72
CA HIS A 175 14.77 -1.98 -15.49
C HIS A 175 13.94 -1.92 -14.19
N VAL A 176 12.77 -2.52 -14.17
CA VAL A 176 11.92 -2.58 -12.98
C VAL A 176 12.23 -3.84 -12.16
N THR A 177 12.40 -3.64 -10.87
CA THR A 177 12.65 -4.71 -9.91
C THR A 177 11.63 -4.68 -8.79
N VAL A 178 11.44 -5.80 -8.10
CA VAL A 178 10.71 -5.86 -6.83
C VAL A 178 11.57 -6.54 -5.77
N THR A 179 11.62 -5.95 -4.59
CA THR A 179 12.22 -6.55 -3.40
C THR A 179 11.12 -6.97 -2.46
N ARG A 180 11.14 -8.23 -2.07
CA ARG A 180 10.25 -8.75 -1.04
C ARG A 180 10.87 -8.50 0.33
N TRP A 181 10.09 -7.89 1.21
CA TRP A 181 10.43 -7.66 2.61
C TRP A 181 9.50 -8.49 3.49
N GLY A 182 10.04 -9.11 4.51
CA GLY A 182 9.28 -9.87 5.50
C GLY A 182 9.79 -9.59 6.91
N ARG A 183 9.12 -10.16 7.90
CA ARG A 183 9.58 -10.03 9.29
C ARG A 183 10.92 -10.75 9.48
N GLY A 184 11.82 -10.14 10.24
CA GLY A 184 13.10 -10.72 10.67
C GLY A 184 12.92 -11.76 11.76
#